data_aaf8cb90a9bca6d7f780ec03be59a547
#
_entry.id   aaf8cb90a9bca6d7f780ec03be59a547
#
_cell.length_a   1.000
_cell.length_b   1.000
_cell.length_c   1.000
_cell.angle_alpha   90.00
_cell.angle_beta   90.00
_cell.angle_gamma   90.00
#
_symmetry.space_group_name_H-M   'P 1'
#
loop_
_entity.id
_entity.type
_entity.pdbx_description
1 polymer ?
#
loop_
_entity_poly.entity_id
_entity_poly.type
_entity_poly.pdbx_seq_one_letter_code
_entity_poly.pdbx_strand_id
1 'polypeptide(L)'
;MNNLEIKNNALNRVKEHYMYLLANYPERSILGVFLYGSQNYNLATENSDVDTKAIYIPTFEEIALNKTPISKELHIKGEHCELKDIRLMWQMWKKQNMNFVECLFTNCVKLNPNYESLYFSTIFPHRDEIARYDERAAILSTVYQTEHTIRQIKMEESDKIGKKLANGYRLVNFCESFYIDCYNDFNLNYGYGMELRGILRQQLLSLKNNTNLSEEEVNNHKQNILTRCETIKRFLDNDEFFKSKIEKNKAKQAKLDAVMGEEISKIIFTRNEFDVKKYIMEVFVDVS
;
A
#
# COMPACT_ATOMS: atom_id res chain seq x y z
N MET A 1 -10.49 3.53 23.91
CA MET A 1 -11.11 2.63 22.88
C MET A 1 -10.43 1.27 22.88
N ASN A 2 -11.18 0.20 22.72
CA ASN A 2 -10.59 -1.13 22.50
C ASN A 2 -10.20 -1.32 21.01
N ASN A 3 -9.38 -2.34 20.72
CA ASN A 3 -8.91 -2.58 19.34
C ASN A 3 -10.05 -2.78 18.32
N LEU A 4 -11.21 -3.29 18.73
CA LEU A 4 -12.35 -3.50 17.85
C LEU A 4 -13.03 -2.17 17.50
N GLU A 5 -13.13 -1.26 18.44
CA GLU A 5 -13.67 0.09 18.22
C GLU A 5 -12.78 0.90 17.27
N ILE A 6 -11.45 0.81 17.43
CA ILE A 6 -10.48 1.44 16.52
C ILE A 6 -10.66 0.92 15.09
N LYS A 7 -10.76 -0.42 14.92
CA LYS A 7 -10.97 -1.03 13.60
C LYS A 7 -12.32 -0.66 12.98
N ASN A 8 -13.39 -0.61 13.76
CA ASN A 8 -14.71 -0.19 13.29
C ASN A 8 -14.73 1.28 12.85
N ASN A 9 -14.06 2.15 13.60
CA ASN A 9 -13.90 3.55 13.24
C ASN A 9 -13.14 3.68 11.91
N ALA A 10 -12.02 2.98 11.75
CA ALA A 10 -11.25 2.97 10.50
C ALA A 10 -12.13 2.53 9.31
N LEU A 11 -12.92 1.46 9.45
CA LEU A 11 -13.82 1.00 8.39
C LEU A 11 -14.89 2.05 8.01
N ASN A 12 -15.44 2.76 8.99
CA ASN A 12 -16.41 3.82 8.73
C ASN A 12 -15.75 4.99 7.97
N ARG A 13 -14.53 5.36 8.34
CA ARG A 13 -13.77 6.42 7.64
C ARG A 13 -13.43 6.01 6.21
N VAL A 14 -13.03 4.75 5.97
CA VAL A 14 -12.81 4.21 4.61
C VAL A 14 -14.09 4.30 3.77
N LYS A 15 -15.27 4.02 4.35
CA LYS A 15 -16.57 4.19 3.67
C LYS A 15 -16.86 5.66 3.37
N GLU A 16 -16.54 6.58 4.27
CA GLU A 16 -16.74 8.02 4.04
C GLU A 16 -15.85 8.52 2.90
N HIS A 17 -14.56 8.09 2.85
CA HIS A 17 -13.69 8.41 1.73
C HIS A 17 -14.23 7.86 0.40
N TYR A 18 -14.75 6.63 0.41
CA TYR A 18 -15.38 6.03 -0.77
C TYR A 18 -16.59 6.85 -1.24
N MET A 19 -17.48 7.26 -0.33
CA MET A 19 -18.65 8.08 -0.67
C MET A 19 -18.26 9.46 -1.22
N TYR A 20 -17.23 10.08 -0.64
CA TYR A 20 -16.68 11.33 -1.18
C TYR A 20 -16.18 11.16 -2.62
N LEU A 21 -15.44 10.09 -2.91
CA LEU A 21 -14.95 9.84 -4.25
C LEU A 21 -16.06 9.57 -5.25
N LEU A 22 -17.11 8.83 -4.87
CA LEU A 22 -18.27 8.60 -5.73
C LEU A 22 -19.02 9.90 -6.08
N ALA A 23 -19.04 10.88 -5.17
CA ALA A 23 -19.68 12.17 -5.40
C ALA A 23 -18.85 13.13 -6.27
N ASN A 24 -17.52 12.91 -6.40
CA ASN A 24 -16.60 13.86 -7.04
C ASN A 24 -15.92 13.32 -8.30
N TYR A 25 -16.15 12.06 -8.67
CA TYR A 25 -15.54 11.41 -9.84
C TYR A 25 -16.62 10.75 -10.70
N PRO A 26 -16.33 10.48 -12.00
CA PRO A 26 -17.30 9.87 -12.90
C PRO A 26 -17.88 8.57 -12.34
N GLU A 27 -19.13 8.32 -12.65
CA GLU A 27 -19.80 7.09 -12.25
C GLU A 27 -18.98 5.85 -12.62
N ARG A 28 -18.89 4.89 -11.71
CA ARG A 28 -18.12 3.66 -11.86
C ARG A 28 -16.62 3.82 -12.09
N SER A 29 -16.04 5.00 -11.84
CA SER A 29 -14.58 5.17 -11.98
C SER A 29 -13.80 4.84 -10.72
N ILE A 30 -14.43 4.47 -9.61
CA ILE A 30 -13.76 4.05 -8.39
C ILE A 30 -13.86 2.53 -8.24
N LEU A 31 -12.72 1.83 -8.30
CA LEU A 31 -12.64 0.39 -8.02
C LEU A 31 -12.89 0.10 -6.54
N GLY A 32 -12.21 0.86 -5.68
CA GLY A 32 -12.32 0.72 -4.23
C GLY A 32 -11.39 1.67 -3.49
N VAL A 33 -11.58 1.69 -2.17
CA VAL A 33 -10.76 2.44 -1.21
C VAL A 33 -10.19 1.46 -0.19
N PHE A 34 -8.90 1.52 0.01
CA PHE A 34 -8.08 0.61 0.79
C PHE A 34 -7.43 1.35 1.94
N LEU A 35 -7.56 0.82 3.14
CA LEU A 35 -6.84 1.34 4.30
C LEU A 35 -5.34 1.07 4.17
N TYR A 36 -4.50 2.04 4.55
CA TYR A 36 -3.09 1.81 4.74
C TYR A 36 -2.55 2.52 5.99
N GLY A 37 -1.29 2.30 6.32
CA GLY A 37 -0.66 2.98 7.45
C GLY A 37 -0.88 2.29 8.80
N SER A 38 -0.78 3.05 9.90
CA SER A 38 -0.70 2.53 11.27
C SER A 38 -1.86 1.65 11.70
N GLN A 39 -3.02 1.81 11.07
CA GLN A 39 -4.22 1.00 11.32
C GLN A 39 -3.99 -0.47 10.90
N ASN A 40 -3.31 -0.70 9.74
CA ASN A 40 -3.00 -2.04 9.25
C ASN A 40 -1.96 -2.76 10.11
N TYR A 41 -1.12 -2.01 10.85
CA TYR A 41 -0.01 -2.59 11.61
C TYR A 41 -0.34 -2.85 13.08
N ASN A 42 -1.58 -2.57 13.49
CA ASN A 42 -1.99 -2.63 14.89
C ASN A 42 -1.22 -1.63 15.78
N LEU A 43 -0.78 -0.51 15.20
CA LEU A 43 -0.12 0.62 15.87
C LEU A 43 -1.00 1.88 15.94
N ALA A 44 -2.29 1.77 15.60
CA ALA A 44 -3.22 2.87 15.72
C ALA A 44 -3.56 3.15 17.20
N THR A 45 -3.75 4.43 17.49
CA THR A 45 -4.31 4.97 18.73
C THR A 45 -5.62 5.69 18.43
N GLU A 46 -6.33 6.15 19.43
CA GLU A 46 -7.59 6.91 19.28
C GLU A 46 -7.42 8.16 18.40
N ASN A 47 -6.24 8.77 18.45
CA ASN A 47 -5.90 9.98 17.69
C ASN A 47 -5.17 9.69 16.36
N SER A 48 -5.13 8.43 15.93
CA SER A 48 -4.47 8.08 14.68
C SER A 48 -5.37 8.42 13.48
N ASP A 49 -4.79 9.14 12.52
CA ASP A 49 -5.41 9.41 11.23
C ASP A 49 -5.76 8.11 10.50
N VAL A 50 -6.73 8.18 9.61
CA VAL A 50 -7.10 7.08 8.71
C VAL A 50 -6.62 7.42 7.31
N ASP A 51 -5.45 6.93 6.97
CA ASP A 51 -4.89 7.08 5.62
C ASP A 51 -5.46 6.03 4.68
N THR A 52 -5.82 6.45 3.46
CA THR A 52 -6.40 5.55 2.45
C THR A 52 -5.74 5.70 1.09
N LYS A 53 -5.82 4.64 0.30
CA LYS A 53 -5.52 4.66 -1.13
C LYS A 53 -6.76 4.24 -1.91
N ALA A 54 -7.04 4.97 -2.99
CA ALA A 54 -8.15 4.68 -3.86
C ALA A 54 -7.65 4.35 -5.28
N ILE A 55 -8.27 3.37 -5.91
CA ILE A 55 -7.94 2.99 -7.29
C ILE A 55 -9.02 3.55 -8.22
N TYR A 56 -8.56 4.36 -9.17
CA TYR A 56 -9.37 4.97 -10.22
C TYR A 56 -9.32 4.12 -11.50
N ILE A 57 -10.47 3.88 -12.11
CA ILE A 57 -10.59 3.22 -13.42
C ILE A 57 -10.89 4.30 -14.46
N PRO A 58 -10.04 4.49 -15.50
CA PRO A 58 -10.22 5.54 -16.47
C PRO A 58 -11.48 5.34 -17.33
N THR A 59 -12.12 6.45 -17.69
CA THR A 59 -13.26 6.46 -18.61
C THR A 59 -12.81 6.14 -20.06
N PHE A 60 -13.77 5.76 -20.91
CA PHE A 60 -13.49 5.55 -22.32
C PHE A 60 -12.89 6.80 -22.99
N GLU A 61 -13.44 7.98 -22.67
CA GLU A 61 -12.93 9.26 -23.18
C GLU A 61 -11.47 9.51 -22.78
N GLU A 62 -11.13 9.25 -21.50
CA GLU A 62 -9.76 9.44 -21.00
C GLU A 62 -8.77 8.51 -21.70
N ILE A 63 -9.19 7.31 -22.08
CA ILE A 63 -8.35 6.37 -22.84
C ILE A 63 -8.26 6.80 -24.29
N ALA A 64 -9.40 7.08 -24.94
CA ALA A 64 -9.46 7.45 -26.35
C ALA A 64 -8.68 8.73 -26.66
N LEU A 65 -8.70 9.69 -25.72
CA LEU A 65 -7.96 10.96 -25.82
C LEU A 65 -6.54 10.86 -25.24
N ASN A 66 -6.10 9.68 -24.83
CA ASN A 66 -4.79 9.46 -24.20
C ASN A 66 -4.49 10.44 -23.06
N LYS A 67 -5.51 10.72 -22.22
CA LYS A 67 -5.35 11.62 -21.07
C LYS A 67 -4.36 11.03 -20.06
N THR A 68 -3.57 11.90 -19.46
CA THR A 68 -2.61 11.52 -18.41
C THR A 68 -3.30 10.78 -17.27
N PRO A 69 -2.79 9.61 -16.85
CA PRO A 69 -3.34 8.86 -15.73
C PRO A 69 -3.41 9.68 -14.44
N ILE A 70 -4.52 9.58 -13.72
CA ILE A 70 -4.73 10.32 -12.47
C ILE A 70 -3.78 9.82 -11.38
N SER A 71 -3.11 10.78 -10.73
CA SER A 71 -2.36 10.58 -9.50
C SER A 71 -2.53 11.84 -8.64
N LYS A 72 -3.40 11.76 -7.61
CA LYS A 72 -3.76 12.91 -6.77
C LYS A 72 -3.70 12.55 -5.29
N GLU A 73 -3.22 13.48 -4.50
CA GLU A 73 -3.37 13.49 -3.05
C GLU A 73 -4.60 14.33 -2.69
N LEU A 74 -5.49 13.77 -1.89
CA LEU A 74 -6.72 14.39 -1.44
C LEU A 74 -6.74 14.44 0.08
N HIS A 75 -7.34 15.49 0.63
CA HIS A 75 -7.63 15.60 2.05
C HIS A 75 -9.15 15.54 2.25
N ILE A 76 -9.63 14.40 2.75
CA ILE A 76 -11.05 14.16 2.99
C ILE A 76 -11.31 14.25 4.48
N LYS A 77 -12.04 15.30 4.90
CA LYS A 77 -12.28 15.61 6.33
C LYS A 77 -10.99 15.69 7.16
N GLY A 78 -9.90 16.20 6.56
CA GLY A 78 -8.59 16.33 7.20
C GLY A 78 -7.71 15.08 7.15
N GLU A 79 -8.20 13.96 6.64
CA GLU A 79 -7.45 12.72 6.48
C GLU A 79 -6.95 12.55 5.05
N HIS A 80 -5.81 11.86 4.90
CA HIS A 80 -5.14 11.68 3.61
C HIS A 80 -5.75 10.54 2.81
N CYS A 81 -6.04 10.82 1.52
CA CYS A 81 -6.46 9.82 0.54
C CYS A 81 -5.68 9.99 -0.76
N GLU A 82 -4.90 9.00 -1.13
CA GLU A 82 -4.20 8.99 -2.42
C GLU A 82 -5.04 8.28 -3.48
N LEU A 83 -5.51 9.04 -4.49
CA LEU A 83 -6.24 8.51 -5.64
C LEU A 83 -5.28 8.23 -6.79
N LYS A 84 -5.23 6.99 -7.26
CA LYS A 84 -4.32 6.57 -8.32
C LYS A 84 -5.03 5.74 -9.39
N ASP A 85 -4.78 6.11 -10.65
CA ASP A 85 -5.26 5.37 -11.83
C ASP A 85 -4.70 3.94 -11.84
N ILE A 86 -5.55 2.97 -12.19
CA ILE A 86 -5.19 1.56 -12.23
C ILE A 86 -4.03 1.27 -13.20
N ARG A 87 -3.87 2.09 -14.25
CA ARG A 87 -2.75 1.99 -15.20
C ARG A 87 -1.39 2.26 -14.53
N LEU A 88 -1.38 3.04 -13.45
CA LEU A 88 -0.18 3.33 -12.66
C LEU A 88 0.05 2.29 -11.56
N MET A 89 -1.00 1.61 -11.10
CA MET A 89 -0.90 0.67 -9.98
C MET A 89 0.08 -0.46 -10.26
N TRP A 90 0.04 -1.04 -11.47
CA TRP A 90 0.98 -2.10 -11.83
C TRP A 90 2.45 -1.66 -11.72
N GLN A 91 2.75 -0.43 -12.15
CA GLN A 91 4.10 0.12 -12.02
C GLN A 91 4.52 0.32 -10.56
N MET A 92 3.57 0.73 -9.69
CA MET A 92 3.86 0.88 -8.25
C MET A 92 4.11 -0.49 -7.59
N TRP A 93 3.31 -1.49 -7.93
CA TRP A 93 3.51 -2.86 -7.44
C TRP A 93 4.83 -3.45 -7.94
N LYS A 94 5.18 -3.31 -9.22
CA LYS A 94 6.46 -3.78 -9.76
C LYS A 94 7.68 -3.12 -9.10
N LYS A 95 7.58 -1.85 -8.75
CA LYS A 95 8.61 -1.15 -7.98
C LYS A 95 8.69 -1.60 -6.52
N GLN A 96 7.82 -2.52 -6.13
CA GLN A 96 7.73 -3.03 -4.76
C GLN A 96 7.61 -1.91 -3.72
N ASN A 97 6.85 -0.85 -4.08
CA ASN A 97 6.56 0.21 -3.12
C ASN A 97 5.60 -0.34 -2.06
N MET A 98 6.12 -0.53 -0.84
CA MET A 98 5.42 -1.14 0.27
C MET A 98 4.06 -0.48 0.54
N ASN A 99 3.98 0.85 0.45
CA ASN A 99 2.73 1.59 0.70
C ASN A 99 1.61 1.26 -0.31
N PHE A 100 1.94 0.70 -1.47
CA PHE A 100 0.96 0.22 -2.46
C PHE A 100 0.74 -1.28 -2.38
N VAL A 101 1.78 -2.05 -2.12
CA VAL A 101 1.67 -3.51 -1.99
C VAL A 101 0.84 -3.88 -0.76
N GLU A 102 1.01 -3.20 0.37
CA GLU A 102 0.26 -3.47 1.60
C GLU A 102 -1.26 -3.33 1.44
N CYS A 103 -1.71 -2.47 0.51
CA CYS A 103 -3.14 -2.28 0.24
C CYS A 103 -3.82 -3.56 -0.27
N LEU A 104 -3.06 -4.47 -0.89
CA LEU A 104 -3.56 -5.77 -1.35
C LEU A 104 -3.88 -6.74 -0.19
N PHE A 105 -3.35 -6.47 1.00
CA PHE A 105 -3.43 -7.32 2.19
C PHE A 105 -4.26 -6.70 3.32
N THR A 106 -4.79 -5.49 3.15
CA THR A 106 -5.65 -4.87 4.16
C THR A 106 -6.99 -5.60 4.27
N ASN A 107 -7.43 -5.81 5.52
CA ASN A 107 -8.77 -6.33 5.80
C ASN A 107 -9.82 -5.21 5.86
N CYS A 108 -9.40 -3.95 5.72
CA CYS A 108 -10.26 -2.79 5.78
C CYS A 108 -10.32 -2.13 4.40
N VAL A 109 -11.23 -2.62 3.57
CA VAL A 109 -11.44 -2.16 2.19
C VAL A 109 -12.93 -1.89 1.94
N LYS A 110 -13.22 -0.87 1.16
CA LYS A 110 -14.54 -0.64 0.57
C LYS A 110 -14.43 -0.72 -0.95
N LEU A 111 -14.86 -1.84 -1.50
CA LEU A 111 -14.94 -2.03 -2.95
C LEU A 111 -16.25 -1.48 -3.51
N ASN A 112 -16.20 -1.04 -4.75
CA ASN A 112 -17.40 -0.74 -5.51
C ASN A 112 -18.14 -2.05 -5.84
N PRO A 113 -19.44 -2.17 -5.52
CA PRO A 113 -20.19 -3.40 -5.76
C PRO A 113 -20.16 -3.89 -7.22
N ASN A 114 -20.01 -2.96 -8.17
CA ASN A 114 -19.92 -3.30 -9.61
C ASN A 114 -18.62 -4.03 -9.97
N TYR A 115 -17.58 -3.93 -9.14
CA TYR A 115 -16.24 -4.50 -9.41
C TYR A 115 -15.75 -5.46 -8.34
N GLU A 116 -16.52 -5.67 -7.28
CA GLU A 116 -16.09 -6.51 -6.16
C GLU A 116 -15.76 -7.94 -6.62
N SER A 117 -16.67 -8.58 -7.35
CA SER A 117 -16.44 -9.93 -7.91
C SER A 117 -15.23 -9.93 -8.86
N LEU A 118 -15.11 -8.90 -9.71
CA LEU A 118 -14.01 -8.79 -10.66
C LEU A 118 -12.67 -8.59 -9.95
N TYR A 119 -12.59 -7.75 -8.92
CA TYR A 119 -11.38 -7.57 -8.10
C TYR A 119 -10.93 -8.89 -7.47
N PHE A 120 -11.86 -9.65 -6.89
CA PHE A 120 -11.56 -10.94 -6.26
C PHE A 120 -11.21 -12.06 -7.25
N SER A 121 -11.57 -11.94 -8.53
CA SER A 121 -11.21 -12.90 -9.56
C SER A 121 -9.98 -12.51 -10.39
N THR A 122 -9.54 -11.24 -10.32
CA THR A 122 -8.43 -10.69 -11.12
C THR A 122 -7.21 -10.34 -10.28
N ILE A 123 -7.24 -9.24 -9.54
CA ILE A 123 -6.07 -8.71 -8.80
C ILE A 123 -5.79 -9.53 -7.54
N PHE A 124 -6.82 -9.79 -6.74
CA PHE A 124 -6.68 -10.38 -5.41
C PHE A 124 -5.99 -11.77 -5.40
N PRO A 125 -6.24 -12.68 -6.37
CA PRO A 125 -5.57 -13.98 -6.41
C PRO A 125 -4.04 -13.88 -6.59
N HIS A 126 -3.57 -12.81 -7.23
CA HIS A 126 -2.16 -12.59 -7.55
C HIS A 126 -1.40 -11.77 -6.50
N ARG A 127 -2.04 -11.39 -5.40
CA ARG A 127 -1.44 -10.50 -4.39
C ARG A 127 -0.11 -11.01 -3.82
N ASP A 128 0.01 -12.32 -3.59
CA ASP A 128 1.23 -12.93 -3.06
C ASP A 128 2.35 -12.92 -4.11
N GLU A 129 2.02 -13.18 -5.38
CA GLU A 129 2.95 -13.07 -6.50
C GLU A 129 3.40 -11.62 -6.73
N ILE A 130 2.47 -10.66 -6.61
CA ILE A 130 2.76 -9.22 -6.69
C ILE A 130 3.71 -8.79 -5.57
N ALA A 131 3.45 -9.21 -4.33
CA ALA A 131 4.29 -8.88 -3.18
C ALA A 131 5.71 -9.48 -3.28
N ARG A 132 5.88 -10.51 -4.09
CA ARG A 132 7.15 -11.21 -4.34
C ARG A 132 7.66 -11.03 -5.77
N TYR A 133 7.17 -10.03 -6.47
CA TYR A 133 7.58 -9.75 -7.84
C TYR A 133 9.10 -9.56 -7.95
N ASP A 134 9.67 -8.78 -7.02
CA ASP A 134 11.10 -8.61 -6.82
C ASP A 134 11.40 -8.48 -5.31
N GLU A 135 11.72 -9.58 -4.68
CA GLU A 135 11.94 -9.64 -3.23
C GLU A 135 13.12 -8.76 -2.79
N ARG A 136 14.17 -8.69 -3.61
CA ARG A 136 15.32 -7.81 -3.32
C ARG A 136 14.90 -6.34 -3.40
N ALA A 137 14.17 -5.96 -4.43
CA ALA A 137 13.66 -4.61 -4.57
C ALA A 137 12.69 -4.24 -3.43
N ALA A 138 11.85 -5.18 -2.96
CA ALA A 138 10.95 -4.97 -1.82
C ALA A 138 11.71 -4.59 -0.55
N ILE A 139 12.78 -5.32 -0.24
CA ILE A 139 13.62 -5.03 0.93
C ILE A 139 14.37 -3.71 0.74
N LEU A 140 15.05 -3.51 -0.40
CA LEU A 140 15.85 -2.31 -0.63
C LEU A 140 15.00 -1.03 -0.67
N SER A 141 13.84 -1.05 -1.32
CA SER A 141 12.95 0.13 -1.36
C SER A 141 12.48 0.51 0.04
N THR A 142 12.17 -0.49 0.89
CA THR A 142 11.75 -0.28 2.27
C THR A 142 12.91 0.25 3.13
N VAL A 143 14.12 -0.30 2.97
CA VAL A 143 15.32 0.16 3.66
C VAL A 143 15.64 1.62 3.29
N TYR A 144 15.65 1.96 2.01
CA TYR A 144 15.92 3.34 1.56
C TYR A 144 14.85 4.34 2.05
N GLN A 145 13.58 3.94 2.02
CA GLN A 145 12.51 4.76 2.59
C GLN A 145 12.71 4.98 4.10
N THR A 146 13.12 3.94 4.82
CA THR A 146 13.42 4.02 6.26
C THR A 146 14.58 4.96 6.53
N GLU A 147 15.72 4.78 5.86
CA GLU A 147 16.89 5.65 6.01
C GLU A 147 16.56 7.11 5.73
N HIS A 148 15.83 7.38 4.65
CA HIS A 148 15.39 8.72 4.30
C HIS A 148 14.56 9.35 5.42
N THR A 149 13.53 8.65 5.90
CA THR A 149 12.66 9.14 6.99
C THR A 149 13.42 9.38 8.29
N ILE A 150 14.31 8.46 8.68
CA ILE A 150 15.07 8.54 9.93
C ILE A 150 16.10 9.68 9.89
N ARG A 151 16.79 9.89 8.75
CA ARG A 151 17.74 10.98 8.59
C ARG A 151 17.07 12.37 8.64
N GLN A 152 15.79 12.46 8.26
CA GLN A 152 15.03 13.72 8.28
C GLN A 152 14.40 14.05 9.64
N ILE A 153 14.57 13.24 10.68
CA ILE A 153 14.07 13.56 12.02
C ILE A 153 14.81 14.78 12.58
N LYS A 154 14.05 15.81 12.92
CA LYS A 154 14.51 17.04 13.57
C LYS A 154 13.88 17.18 14.95
N MET A 155 14.61 17.74 15.91
CA MET A 155 14.15 17.88 17.30
C MET A 155 12.99 18.89 17.44
N GLU A 156 12.86 19.84 16.51
CA GLU A 156 11.77 20.82 16.50
C GLU A 156 10.38 20.18 16.27
N GLU A 157 10.33 18.98 15.71
CA GLU A 157 9.09 18.20 15.48
C GLU A 157 8.85 17.16 16.59
N SER A 158 9.03 17.53 17.85
CA SER A 158 9.04 16.62 19.00
C SER A 158 7.81 15.68 19.07
N ASP A 159 6.63 16.18 18.70
CA ASP A 159 5.36 15.43 18.66
C ASP A 159 5.34 14.27 17.63
N LYS A 160 6.20 14.32 16.61
CA LYS A 160 6.27 13.34 15.52
C LYS A 160 7.47 12.40 15.60
N ILE A 161 8.45 12.70 16.46
CA ILE A 161 9.70 11.92 16.55
C ILE A 161 9.39 10.47 16.91
N GLY A 162 8.65 10.23 18.00
CA GLY A 162 8.29 8.88 18.42
C GLY A 162 7.55 8.09 17.34
N LYS A 163 6.62 8.73 16.60
CA LYS A 163 5.91 8.12 15.46
C LYS A 163 6.89 7.73 14.33
N LYS A 164 7.83 8.60 13.98
CA LYS A 164 8.83 8.34 12.92
C LYS A 164 9.78 7.20 13.32
N LEU A 165 10.27 7.19 14.57
CA LEU A 165 11.15 6.14 15.10
C LEU A 165 10.44 4.79 15.18
N ALA A 166 9.24 4.74 15.71
CA ALA A 166 8.44 3.52 15.79
C ALA A 166 8.17 2.93 14.39
N ASN A 167 7.86 3.78 13.40
CA ASN A 167 7.72 3.35 12.01
C ASN A 167 9.03 2.83 11.43
N GLY A 168 10.17 3.47 11.72
CA GLY A 168 11.49 3.00 11.30
C GLY A 168 11.80 1.60 11.82
N TYR A 169 11.58 1.34 13.11
CA TYR A 169 11.73 0.00 13.68
C TYR A 169 10.79 -1.03 13.06
N ARG A 170 9.53 -0.65 12.82
CA ARG A 170 8.56 -1.52 12.14
C ARG A 170 9.07 -1.95 10.76
N LEU A 171 9.55 -0.99 9.97
CA LEU A 171 10.03 -1.23 8.61
C LEU A 171 11.28 -2.11 8.59
N VAL A 172 12.23 -1.89 9.50
CA VAL A 172 13.42 -2.74 9.61
C VAL A 172 13.04 -4.16 10.04
N ASN A 173 12.16 -4.32 11.04
CA ASN A 173 11.65 -5.63 11.45
C ASN A 173 10.92 -6.35 10.29
N PHE A 174 10.15 -5.61 9.48
CA PHE A 174 9.53 -6.17 8.27
C PHE A 174 10.60 -6.68 7.30
N CYS A 175 11.64 -5.88 7.00
CA CYS A 175 12.71 -6.28 6.08
C CYS A 175 13.43 -7.55 6.56
N GLU A 176 13.75 -7.64 7.84
CA GLU A 176 14.42 -8.81 8.42
C GLU A 176 13.54 -10.05 8.35
N SER A 177 12.27 -9.95 8.70
CA SER A 177 11.31 -11.06 8.60
C SER A 177 11.11 -11.48 7.14
N PHE A 178 10.91 -10.51 6.24
CA PHE A 178 10.72 -10.77 4.83
C PHE A 178 11.95 -11.46 4.19
N TYR A 179 13.17 -11.04 4.58
CA TYR A 179 14.41 -11.68 4.16
C TYR A 179 14.47 -13.16 4.60
N ILE A 180 14.18 -13.43 5.89
CA ILE A 180 14.21 -14.79 6.45
C ILE A 180 13.17 -15.67 5.75
N ASP A 181 11.97 -15.18 5.53
CA ASP A 181 10.89 -15.93 4.90
C ASP A 181 11.15 -16.20 3.42
N CYS A 182 11.77 -15.26 2.70
CA CYS A 182 12.21 -15.47 1.32
C CYS A 182 13.28 -16.57 1.23
N TYR A 183 14.18 -16.65 2.22
CA TYR A 183 15.23 -17.66 2.29
C TYR A 183 14.66 -19.04 2.56
N ASN A 184 13.66 -19.14 3.43
CA ASN A 184 13.10 -20.42 3.87
C ASN A 184 11.96 -20.95 2.99
N ASP A 185 11.61 -20.28 1.89
CA ASP A 185 10.47 -20.63 1.01
C ASP A 185 9.10 -20.69 1.73
N PHE A 186 8.98 -20.06 2.90
CA PHE A 186 7.69 -19.97 3.58
C PHE A 186 6.72 -19.08 2.76
N ASN A 187 5.46 -19.50 2.69
CA ASN A 187 4.37 -18.68 2.17
C ASN A 187 4.15 -17.50 3.11
N LEU A 188 4.88 -16.42 2.87
CA LEU A 188 4.74 -15.21 3.64
C LEU A 188 3.38 -14.59 3.34
N ASN A 189 2.54 -14.55 4.33
CA ASN A 189 1.40 -13.65 4.29
C ASN A 189 1.91 -12.24 4.57
N TYR A 190 2.04 -11.44 3.53
CA TYR A 190 2.52 -10.06 3.61
C TYR A 190 1.74 -9.26 4.66
N GLY A 191 0.41 -9.40 4.68
CA GLY A 191 -0.43 -8.78 5.69
C GLY A 191 -0.16 -9.30 7.11
N TYR A 192 0.13 -10.59 7.28
CA TYR A 192 0.45 -11.16 8.58
C TYR A 192 1.81 -10.68 9.12
N GLY A 193 2.82 -10.61 8.27
CA GLY A 193 4.16 -10.09 8.62
C GLY A 193 4.14 -8.59 8.99
N MET A 194 3.10 -7.86 8.59
CA MET A 194 2.94 -6.44 8.92
C MET A 194 2.19 -6.19 10.23
N GLU A 195 1.31 -7.09 10.66
CA GLU A 195 0.52 -6.92 11.89
C GLU A 195 1.36 -7.21 13.12
N LEU A 196 1.71 -6.18 13.85
CA LEU A 196 2.52 -6.29 15.05
C LEU A 196 1.72 -6.85 16.23
N ARG A 197 2.35 -7.74 17.00
CA ARG A 197 1.76 -8.40 18.17
C ARG A 197 2.74 -8.47 19.35
N GLY A 198 2.22 -8.81 20.52
CA GLY A 198 3.02 -9.09 21.71
C GLY A 198 3.90 -7.91 22.19
N ILE A 199 5.11 -8.24 22.65
CA ILE A 199 6.05 -7.30 23.26
C ILE A 199 6.50 -6.23 22.25
N LEU A 200 6.80 -6.63 21.01
CA LEU A 200 7.23 -5.68 19.98
C LEU A 200 6.18 -4.59 19.73
N ARG A 201 4.89 -4.97 19.64
CA ARG A 201 3.81 -3.99 19.50
C ARG A 201 3.77 -3.00 20.67
N GLN A 202 3.90 -3.52 21.90
CA GLN A 202 3.87 -2.68 23.11
C GLN A 202 5.04 -1.68 23.11
N GLN A 203 6.25 -2.14 22.80
CA GLN A 203 7.44 -1.30 22.71
C GLN A 203 7.27 -0.20 21.65
N LEU A 204 6.79 -0.55 20.46
CA LEU A 204 6.59 0.43 19.38
C LEU A 204 5.45 1.41 19.68
N LEU A 205 4.38 0.99 20.35
CA LEU A 205 3.33 1.91 20.82
C LEU A 205 3.85 2.85 21.90
N SER A 206 4.63 2.35 22.86
CA SER A 206 5.26 3.20 23.88
C SER A 206 6.17 4.24 23.24
N LEU A 207 7.01 3.82 22.30
CA LEU A 207 7.90 4.74 21.57
C LEU A 207 7.10 5.75 20.73
N LYS A 208 6.07 5.29 20.02
CA LYS A 208 5.21 6.16 19.17
C LYS A 208 4.55 7.28 19.98
N ASN A 209 4.14 6.98 21.21
CA ASN A 209 3.42 7.91 22.08
C ASN A 209 4.37 8.74 22.99
N ASN A 210 5.68 8.50 22.95
CA ASN A 210 6.64 9.25 23.74
C ASN A 210 6.97 10.58 23.04
N THR A 211 6.51 11.68 23.62
CA THR A 211 6.76 13.05 23.16
C THR A 211 7.95 13.72 23.85
N ASN A 212 8.56 13.06 24.86
CA ASN A 212 9.59 13.62 25.72
C ASN A 212 10.96 12.92 25.55
N LEU A 213 11.25 12.46 24.33
CA LEU A 213 12.54 11.86 24.02
C LEU A 213 13.64 12.94 24.05
N SER A 214 14.70 12.69 24.81
CA SER A 214 15.90 13.52 24.78
C SER A 214 16.62 13.39 23.44
N GLU A 215 17.44 14.36 23.10
CA GLU A 215 18.25 14.34 21.88
C GLU A 215 19.18 13.11 21.84
N GLU A 216 19.75 12.74 22.98
CA GLU A 216 20.59 11.53 23.11
C GLU A 216 19.79 10.25 22.80
N GLU A 217 18.60 10.10 23.37
CA GLU A 217 17.72 8.94 23.09
C GLU A 217 17.34 8.89 21.61
N VAL A 218 16.95 10.02 21.02
CA VAL A 218 16.63 10.12 19.60
C VAL A 218 17.80 9.69 18.73
N ASN A 219 19.01 10.19 19.02
CA ASN A 219 20.21 9.85 18.29
C ASN A 219 20.56 8.36 18.43
N ASN A 220 20.41 7.78 19.61
CA ASN A 220 20.62 6.35 19.85
C ASN A 220 19.63 5.49 19.04
N HIS A 221 18.36 5.86 19.02
CA HIS A 221 17.35 5.18 18.19
C HIS A 221 17.66 5.31 16.69
N LYS A 222 17.99 6.53 16.21
CA LYS A 222 18.37 6.75 14.81
C LYS A 222 19.55 5.89 14.42
N GLN A 223 20.62 5.89 15.22
CA GLN A 223 21.81 5.09 14.94
C GLN A 223 21.50 3.60 14.90
N ASN A 224 20.71 3.10 15.83
CA ASN A 224 20.30 1.68 15.85
C ASN A 224 19.53 1.30 14.56
N ILE A 225 18.54 2.08 14.16
CA ILE A 225 17.77 1.83 12.93
C ILE A 225 18.68 1.87 11.69
N LEU A 226 19.53 2.89 11.57
CA LEU A 226 20.44 3.06 10.43
C LEU A 226 21.47 1.93 10.34
N THR A 227 22.02 1.48 11.48
CA THR A 227 22.96 0.35 11.53
C THR A 227 22.29 -0.94 11.05
N ARG A 228 21.04 -1.20 11.46
CA ARG A 228 20.26 -2.35 10.96
C ARG A 228 20.00 -2.26 9.46
N CYS A 229 19.63 -1.06 8.95
CA CYS A 229 19.48 -0.84 7.51
C CYS A 229 20.75 -1.17 6.73
N GLU A 230 21.90 -0.72 7.22
CA GLU A 230 23.21 -1.02 6.63
C GLU A 230 23.54 -2.51 6.66
N THR A 231 23.22 -3.16 7.76
CA THR A 231 23.41 -4.61 7.93
C THR A 231 22.59 -5.39 6.90
N ILE A 232 21.30 -5.03 6.73
CA ILE A 232 20.42 -5.66 5.73
C ILE A 232 20.97 -5.48 4.31
N LYS A 233 21.39 -4.26 3.93
CA LYS A 233 21.99 -4.00 2.61
C LYS A 233 23.21 -4.88 2.37
N ARG A 234 24.12 -4.94 3.36
CA ARG A 234 25.33 -5.75 3.25
C ARG A 234 25.02 -7.25 3.11
N PHE A 235 24.02 -7.76 3.80
CA PHE A 235 23.59 -9.15 3.63
C PHE A 235 23.06 -9.38 2.21
N LEU A 236 22.19 -8.52 1.70
CA LEU A 236 21.64 -8.64 0.35
C LEU A 236 22.71 -8.59 -0.74
N ASP A 237 23.76 -7.77 -0.56
CA ASP A 237 24.83 -7.63 -1.54
C ASP A 237 25.79 -8.83 -1.55
N ASN A 238 25.93 -9.53 -0.43
CA ASN A 238 26.80 -10.69 -0.29
C ASN A 238 26.10 -12.04 -0.43
N ASP A 239 24.78 -12.07 -0.49
CA ASP A 239 24.00 -13.29 -0.52
C ASP A 239 23.87 -13.86 -1.95
N GLU A 240 24.62 -14.92 -2.22
CA GLU A 240 24.59 -15.64 -3.50
C GLU A 240 23.23 -16.28 -3.80
N PHE A 241 22.45 -16.62 -2.77
CA PHE A 241 21.10 -17.14 -2.94
C PHE A 241 20.20 -16.08 -3.57
N PHE A 242 20.20 -14.85 -3.05
CA PHE A 242 19.43 -13.77 -3.65
C PHE A 242 19.90 -13.41 -5.06
N LYS A 243 21.20 -13.42 -5.31
CA LYS A 243 21.76 -13.21 -6.65
C LYS A 243 21.28 -14.28 -7.65
N SER A 244 21.33 -15.55 -7.25
CA SER A 244 20.86 -16.67 -8.11
C SER A 244 19.34 -16.64 -8.33
N LYS A 245 18.58 -16.17 -7.36
CA LYS A 245 17.12 -16.07 -7.40
C LYS A 245 16.65 -15.01 -8.40
N ILE A 246 17.39 -13.90 -8.55
CA ILE A 246 17.08 -12.83 -9.52
C ILE A 246 16.99 -13.40 -10.95
N GLU A 247 17.93 -14.22 -11.36
CA GLU A 247 17.94 -14.84 -12.69
C GLU A 247 16.73 -15.76 -12.91
N LYS A 248 16.40 -16.58 -11.90
CA LYS A 248 15.26 -17.50 -11.95
C LYS A 248 13.91 -16.78 -11.94
N ASN A 249 13.84 -15.61 -11.34
CA ASN A 249 12.60 -14.84 -11.22
C ASN A 249 12.20 -14.10 -12.50
N LYS A 250 13.12 -13.83 -13.43
CA LYS A 250 12.82 -13.12 -14.70
C LYS A 250 11.67 -13.76 -15.49
N ALA A 251 11.66 -15.08 -15.60
CA ALA A 251 10.58 -15.80 -16.30
C ALA A 251 9.22 -15.69 -15.56
N LYS A 252 9.24 -15.76 -14.21
CA LYS A 252 8.05 -15.56 -13.39
C LYS A 252 7.52 -14.13 -13.49
N GLN A 253 8.42 -13.16 -13.47
CA GLN A 253 8.08 -11.74 -13.63
C GLN A 253 7.43 -11.48 -15.00
N ALA A 254 8.02 -11.98 -16.09
CA ALA A 254 7.44 -11.83 -17.43
C ALA A 254 6.05 -12.49 -17.54
N LYS A 255 5.84 -13.64 -16.92
CA LYS A 255 4.53 -14.31 -16.87
C LYS A 255 3.52 -13.46 -16.09
N LEU A 256 3.92 -12.96 -14.91
CA LEU A 256 3.04 -12.13 -14.09
C LEU A 256 2.75 -10.78 -14.76
N ASP A 257 3.72 -10.19 -15.48
CA ASP A 257 3.52 -8.99 -16.29
C ASP A 257 2.40 -9.18 -17.33
N ALA A 258 2.41 -10.30 -18.05
CA ALA A 258 1.39 -10.62 -19.01
C ALA A 258 0.02 -10.81 -18.36
N VAL A 259 -0.05 -11.62 -17.30
CA VAL A 259 -1.29 -11.89 -16.55
C VAL A 259 -1.87 -10.60 -15.99
N MET A 260 -1.08 -9.78 -15.31
CA MET A 260 -1.58 -8.53 -14.71
C MET A 260 -1.99 -7.51 -15.76
N GLY A 261 -1.31 -7.48 -16.91
CA GLY A 261 -1.74 -6.68 -18.07
C GLY A 261 -3.13 -7.06 -18.56
N GLU A 262 -3.42 -8.34 -18.69
CA GLU A 262 -4.74 -8.86 -19.04
C GLU A 262 -5.79 -8.56 -17.97
N GLU A 263 -5.49 -8.82 -16.69
CA GLU A 263 -6.43 -8.62 -15.59
C GLU A 263 -6.81 -7.15 -15.40
N ILE A 264 -5.86 -6.25 -15.48
CA ILE A 264 -6.12 -4.79 -15.45
C ILE A 264 -6.95 -4.37 -16.67
N SER A 265 -6.64 -4.90 -17.86
CA SER A 265 -7.41 -4.63 -19.07
C SER A 265 -8.86 -5.08 -18.96
N LYS A 266 -9.15 -6.22 -18.33
CA LYS A 266 -10.53 -6.69 -18.07
C LYS A 266 -11.30 -5.69 -17.21
N ILE A 267 -10.67 -5.16 -16.15
CA ILE A 267 -11.30 -4.17 -15.27
C ILE A 267 -11.62 -2.89 -16.05
N ILE A 268 -10.66 -2.38 -16.83
CA ILE A 268 -10.84 -1.19 -17.66
C ILE A 268 -11.92 -1.41 -18.71
N PHE A 269 -11.92 -2.58 -19.37
CA PHE A 269 -12.92 -2.92 -20.38
C PHE A 269 -14.33 -2.99 -19.78
N THR A 270 -14.51 -3.65 -18.66
CA THR A 270 -15.82 -3.74 -17.97
C THR A 270 -16.38 -2.37 -17.61
N ARG A 271 -15.53 -1.43 -17.19
CA ARG A 271 -15.92 -0.04 -16.94
C ARG A 271 -16.41 0.64 -18.23
N ASN A 272 -15.68 0.48 -19.32
CA ASN A 272 -15.93 1.18 -20.58
C ASN A 272 -17.11 0.57 -21.37
N GLU A 273 -17.36 -0.71 -21.23
CA GLU A 273 -18.56 -1.36 -21.78
C GLU A 273 -19.84 -0.71 -21.24
N PHE A 274 -19.83 -0.32 -19.95
CA PHE A 274 -20.94 0.42 -19.36
C PHE A 274 -21.15 1.79 -20.01
N ASP A 275 -20.08 2.55 -20.25
CA ASP A 275 -20.18 3.87 -20.88
C ASP A 275 -20.71 3.76 -22.31
N VAL A 276 -20.25 2.80 -23.07
CA VAL A 276 -20.72 2.56 -24.45
C VAL A 276 -22.19 2.19 -24.46
N LYS A 277 -22.62 1.29 -23.56
CA LYS A 277 -24.03 0.92 -23.46
C LYS A 277 -24.91 2.11 -23.07
N LYS A 278 -24.47 2.92 -22.09
CA LYS A 278 -25.17 4.13 -21.67
C LYS A 278 -25.32 5.12 -22.83
N TYR A 279 -24.22 5.39 -23.56
CA TYR A 279 -24.22 6.27 -24.71
C TYR A 279 -25.18 5.80 -25.82
N ILE A 280 -25.18 4.51 -26.13
CA ILE A 280 -26.09 3.92 -27.11
C ILE A 280 -27.55 4.13 -26.66
N MET A 281 -27.88 3.87 -25.40
CA MET A 281 -29.25 4.05 -24.89
C MET A 281 -29.69 5.52 -24.95
N GLU A 282 -28.84 6.47 -24.59
CA GLU A 282 -29.15 7.90 -24.64
C GLU A 282 -29.42 8.34 -26.09
N VAL A 283 -28.59 7.91 -27.03
CA VAL A 283 -28.76 8.26 -28.47
C VAL A 283 -30.03 7.65 -29.06
N PHE A 284 -30.42 6.44 -28.66
CA PHE A 284 -31.61 5.78 -29.22
C PHE A 284 -32.91 6.23 -28.55
N VAL A 285 -32.88 6.74 -27.31
CA VAL A 285 -34.08 7.27 -26.63
C VAL A 285 -34.43 8.66 -27.15
N ASP A 286 -33.43 9.48 -27.54
CA ASP A 286 -33.69 10.83 -28.11
C ASP A 286 -34.19 10.79 -29.57
N VAL A 287 -34.23 9.62 -30.21
CA VAL A 287 -34.68 9.44 -31.59
C VAL A 287 -36.07 8.78 -31.69
N SER A 288 -36.66 8.37 -30.57
CA SER A 288 -37.99 7.80 -30.46
C SER A 288 -39.01 8.79 -29.86
#